data_4db17d3f1d8e1dd3c2b9dd9504328ef6
#
_entry.id   4db17d3f1d8e1dd3c2b9dd9504328ef6
#
_cell.length_a   1.000
_cell.length_b   1.000
_cell.length_c   1.000
_cell.angle_alpha   90.00
_cell.angle_beta   90.00
_cell.angle_gamma   90.00
#
_symmetry.space_group_name_H-M   'P 1'
#
loop_
_entity.id
_entity.type
_entity.pdbx_description
1 polymer ?
#
loop_
_entity_poly.entity_id
_entity_poly.type
_entity_poly.pdbx_seq_one_letter_code
_entity_poly.pdbx_strand_id
1 'polypeptide(L)'
;MRSPARLVTGTATAAVTVIALGLAAAPSAYADNFGRLEITPATAPPGATVTVNTTACGPKGSGIGDANSLDAGDFELRHGTHKEVLVGQFRVPHDTRPGVYEIVVTCDNGKDAVGDLKVIGGGKHEKPDHQRPSGHVRTGVGGSVEPKTVRIHLTAKEQHRAQPPHHPH
;
A
#
# COMPACT_ATOMS: atom_id res chain seq x y z
N MET A 1 30.72 -54.83 -69.10
CA MET A 1 29.73 -54.29 -70.06
C MET A 1 29.37 -52.90 -69.60
N ARG A 2 29.41 -51.92 -70.43
CA ARG A 2 29.53 -50.48 -70.24
C ARG A 2 28.19 -49.85 -69.88
N SER A 3 28.14 -49.02 -68.84
CA SER A 3 27.02 -48.13 -68.58
C SER A 3 27.41 -46.66 -68.92
N PRO A 4 26.59 -45.94 -69.68
CA PRO A 4 26.82 -44.56 -69.95
C PRO A 4 26.25 -43.66 -68.87
N ALA A 5 27.05 -42.69 -68.45
CA ALA A 5 26.67 -41.56 -67.60
C ALA A 5 25.64 -40.67 -68.34
N ARG A 6 24.65 -40.21 -67.65
CA ARG A 6 23.77 -39.08 -68.05
C ARG A 6 24.04 -37.90 -67.15
N LEU A 7 24.64 -36.87 -67.69
CA LEU A 7 24.69 -35.52 -67.13
C LEU A 7 23.25 -34.91 -67.15
N VAL A 8 22.78 -34.48 -66.00
CA VAL A 8 21.60 -33.63 -65.91
C VAL A 8 22.05 -32.27 -65.38
N THR A 9 22.04 -31.32 -66.30
CA THR A 9 22.23 -29.91 -66.01
C THR A 9 20.98 -29.38 -65.35
N GLY A 10 21.00 -29.10 -64.04
CA GLY A 10 19.90 -28.49 -63.32
C GLY A 10 20.25 -27.04 -62.96
N THR A 11 19.48 -26.14 -63.48
CA THR A 11 19.48 -24.68 -63.27
C THR A 11 19.35 -24.29 -61.84
N ALA A 12 20.28 -23.47 -61.36
CA ALA A 12 20.24 -22.84 -60.04
C ALA A 12 19.15 -21.75 -60.01
N THR A 13 18.07 -22.01 -59.30
CA THR A 13 17.14 -20.98 -58.89
C THR A 13 17.55 -20.52 -57.48
N ALA A 14 18.01 -19.32 -57.38
CA ALA A 14 18.28 -18.66 -56.11
C ALA A 14 16.94 -18.34 -55.41
N ALA A 15 16.57 -19.16 -54.42
CA ALA A 15 15.48 -18.85 -53.51
C ALA A 15 15.99 -17.90 -52.41
N VAL A 16 15.58 -16.64 -52.47
CA VAL A 16 15.79 -15.67 -51.40
C VAL A 16 14.81 -16.08 -50.28
N THR A 17 15.32 -16.79 -49.31
CA THR A 17 14.58 -17.04 -48.02
C THR A 17 14.63 -15.80 -47.19
N VAL A 18 13.55 -15.03 -47.14
CA VAL A 18 13.32 -13.99 -46.16
C VAL A 18 13.09 -14.69 -44.83
N ILE A 19 14.11 -14.67 -43.96
CA ILE A 19 13.95 -15.12 -42.56
C ILE A 19 13.23 -14.00 -41.84
N ALA A 20 11.90 -14.13 -41.71
CA ALA A 20 11.12 -13.36 -40.78
C ALA A 20 11.55 -13.80 -39.35
N LEU A 21 12.36 -12.99 -38.66
CA LEU A 21 12.58 -13.14 -37.22
C LEU A 21 11.25 -12.81 -36.54
N GLY A 22 10.42 -13.81 -36.33
CA GLY A 22 9.32 -13.75 -35.39
C GLY A 22 9.92 -13.68 -34.00
N LEU A 23 9.84 -12.51 -33.35
CA LEU A 23 9.97 -12.43 -31.90
C LEU A 23 8.81 -13.23 -31.33
N ALA A 24 9.04 -14.51 -31.06
CA ALA A 24 8.18 -15.27 -30.18
C ALA A 24 8.37 -14.68 -28.80
N ALA A 25 7.41 -13.84 -28.37
CA ALA A 25 7.25 -13.51 -26.97
C ALA A 25 6.96 -14.83 -26.25
N ALA A 26 7.99 -15.43 -25.65
CA ALA A 26 7.81 -16.57 -24.78
C ALA A 26 6.89 -16.11 -23.63
N PRO A 27 5.74 -16.74 -23.39
CA PRO A 27 4.98 -16.48 -22.18
C PRO A 27 5.89 -16.86 -21.03
N SER A 28 6.15 -15.90 -20.15
CA SER A 28 6.93 -16.13 -18.93
C SER A 28 6.10 -17.11 -18.08
N ALA A 29 6.48 -18.38 -18.10
CA ALA A 29 5.84 -19.44 -17.29
C ALA A 29 5.97 -19.22 -15.77
N TYR A 30 6.61 -18.15 -15.37
CA TYR A 30 6.77 -17.75 -13.97
C TYR A 30 5.58 -16.95 -13.42
N ALA A 31 4.66 -16.48 -14.27
CA ALA A 31 3.53 -15.64 -13.83
C ALA A 31 2.46 -16.39 -13.03
N ASP A 32 2.41 -17.72 -13.14
CA ASP A 32 1.36 -18.54 -12.50
C ASP A 32 1.64 -18.89 -11.03
N ASN A 33 2.88 -18.70 -10.54
CA ASN A 33 3.24 -19.02 -9.17
C ASN A 33 3.14 -17.83 -8.22
N PHE A 34 3.04 -16.62 -8.76
CA PHE A 34 2.94 -15.41 -7.96
C PHE A 34 1.51 -14.89 -7.93
N GLY A 35 0.95 -14.83 -6.74
CA GLY A 35 -0.29 -14.14 -6.46
C GLY A 35 -0.07 -12.65 -6.19
N ARG A 36 -1.14 -11.89 -6.23
CA ARG A 36 -1.10 -10.47 -5.85
C ARG A 36 -1.20 -10.34 -4.33
N LEU A 37 -0.31 -9.56 -3.75
CA LEU A 37 -0.42 -9.07 -2.39
C LEU A 37 -0.98 -7.64 -2.40
N GLU A 38 -2.13 -7.44 -1.77
CA GLU A 38 -2.70 -6.11 -1.59
C GLU A 38 -2.17 -5.52 -0.29
N ILE A 39 -1.63 -4.32 -0.35
CA ILE A 39 -0.99 -3.63 0.78
C ILE A 39 -1.77 -2.35 1.10
N THR A 40 -2.19 -2.20 2.35
CA THR A 40 -3.00 -1.06 2.80
C THR A 40 -2.45 -0.47 4.11
N PRO A 41 -2.06 0.81 4.11
CA PRO A 41 -1.94 1.69 2.95
C PRO A 41 -0.73 1.30 2.07
N ALA A 42 -0.83 1.51 0.75
CA ALA A 42 0.28 1.26 -0.19
C ALA A 42 1.46 2.24 -0.02
N THR A 43 1.24 3.32 0.71
CA THR A 43 2.27 4.30 1.09
C THR A 43 2.16 4.58 2.58
N ALA A 44 3.25 4.40 3.31
CA ALA A 44 3.27 4.52 4.77
C ALA A 44 4.52 5.25 5.27
N PRO A 45 4.43 6.07 6.33
CA PRO A 45 5.59 6.59 7.03
C PRO A 45 6.18 5.55 8.00
N PRO A 46 7.44 5.72 8.45
CA PRO A 46 8.00 4.95 9.55
C PRO A 46 7.09 4.98 10.79
N GLY A 47 6.98 3.85 11.48
CA GLY A 47 6.11 3.65 12.64
C GLY A 47 4.65 3.34 12.32
N ALA A 48 4.23 3.40 11.05
CA ALA A 48 2.86 3.05 10.66
C ALA A 48 2.62 1.54 10.70
N THR A 49 1.38 1.14 10.95
CA THR A 49 0.93 -0.24 10.78
C THR A 49 0.40 -0.41 9.36
N VAL A 50 0.83 -1.49 8.72
CA VAL A 50 0.45 -1.87 7.36
C VAL A 50 -0.29 -3.20 7.42
N THR A 51 -1.40 -3.29 6.70
CA THR A 51 -2.19 -4.50 6.54
C THR A 51 -1.96 -5.06 5.14
N VAL A 52 -1.76 -6.36 5.04
CA VAL A 52 -1.62 -7.07 3.78
C VAL A 52 -2.73 -8.09 3.62
N ASN A 53 -3.20 -8.26 2.39
CA ASN A 53 -4.25 -9.21 2.03
C ASN A 53 -3.85 -10.01 0.80
N THR A 54 -4.14 -11.30 0.79
CA THR A 54 -3.98 -12.14 -0.40
C THR A 54 -5.00 -13.26 -0.45
N THR A 55 -5.35 -13.70 -1.66
CA THR A 55 -6.13 -14.90 -1.92
C THR A 55 -5.28 -16.04 -2.46
N ALA A 56 -3.98 -15.82 -2.66
CA ALA A 56 -3.07 -16.79 -3.27
C ALA A 56 -2.99 -18.11 -2.52
N CYS A 57 -3.11 -18.06 -1.18
CA CYS A 57 -3.02 -19.24 -0.32
C CYS A 57 -4.30 -20.10 -0.34
N GLY A 58 -5.40 -19.58 -0.88
CA GLY A 58 -6.67 -20.31 -0.97
C GLY A 58 -7.46 -20.35 0.36
N PRO A 59 -8.67 -20.98 0.34
CA PRO A 59 -9.64 -20.87 1.42
C PRO A 59 -9.30 -21.67 2.69
N LYS A 60 -8.31 -22.54 2.63
CA LYS A 60 -7.84 -23.36 3.76
C LYS A 60 -6.35 -23.20 4.00
N GLY A 61 -5.70 -22.33 3.24
CA GLY A 61 -4.27 -22.11 3.31
C GLY A 61 -3.86 -21.28 4.51
N SER A 62 -2.57 -21.28 4.76
CA SER A 62 -1.88 -20.39 5.67
C SER A 62 -0.72 -19.71 4.93
N GLY A 63 -0.20 -18.64 5.50
CA GLY A 63 0.92 -17.92 4.91
C GLY A 63 1.77 -17.23 5.95
N ILE A 64 3.05 -17.10 5.64
CA ILE A 64 4.01 -16.31 6.39
C ILE A 64 4.45 -15.15 5.50
N GLY A 65 4.32 -13.96 6.01
CA GLY A 65 4.79 -12.76 5.34
C GLY A 65 6.21 -12.43 5.76
N ASP A 66 7.01 -12.01 4.80
CA ASP A 66 8.38 -11.53 4.94
C ASP A 66 8.43 -10.03 4.65
N ALA A 67 8.78 -9.25 5.66
CA ALA A 67 9.03 -7.83 5.58
C ALA A 67 10.47 -7.49 5.98
N ASN A 68 11.40 -8.44 5.82
CA ASN A 68 12.83 -8.26 6.16
C ASN A 68 13.52 -7.23 5.27
N SER A 69 12.99 -6.96 4.07
CA SER A 69 13.50 -5.90 3.19
C SER A 69 13.51 -4.50 3.84
N LEU A 70 12.67 -4.31 4.86
CA LEU A 70 12.58 -3.07 5.65
C LEU A 70 12.88 -3.29 7.14
N ASP A 71 13.49 -4.44 7.50
CA ASP A 71 13.83 -4.83 8.87
C ASP A 71 12.62 -5.00 9.82
N ALA A 72 11.42 -5.26 9.28
CA ALA A 72 10.22 -5.49 10.09
C ALA A 72 10.03 -6.95 10.51
N GLY A 73 10.85 -7.88 9.95
CA GLY A 73 10.79 -9.31 10.26
C GLY A 73 9.63 -10.03 9.58
N ASP A 74 9.40 -11.26 10.04
CA ASP A 74 8.33 -12.12 9.55
C ASP A 74 7.04 -11.88 10.33
N PHE A 75 5.90 -12.10 9.68
CA PHE A 75 4.59 -11.99 10.30
C PHE A 75 3.63 -13.05 9.78
N GLU A 76 2.69 -13.48 10.62
CA GLU A 76 1.70 -14.47 10.26
C GLU A 76 0.50 -13.85 9.56
N LEU A 77 -0.05 -14.56 8.56
CA LEU A 77 -1.34 -14.26 7.98
C LEU A 77 -2.40 -15.22 8.52
N ARG A 78 -3.57 -14.68 8.80
CA ARG A 78 -4.74 -15.40 9.32
C ARG A 78 -5.94 -15.16 8.41
N HIS A 79 -6.91 -16.07 8.43
CA HIS A 79 -8.16 -15.89 7.70
C HIS A 79 -8.87 -14.61 8.16
N GLY A 80 -9.22 -13.78 7.19
CA GLY A 80 -10.05 -12.60 7.38
C GLY A 80 -11.53 -12.95 7.51
N THR A 81 -12.40 -11.96 7.38
CA THR A 81 -13.86 -12.14 7.40
C THR A 81 -14.32 -13.06 6.26
N HIS A 82 -13.64 -13.02 5.13
CA HIS A 82 -13.84 -13.92 4.00
C HIS A 82 -12.80 -15.02 4.06
N LYS A 83 -13.26 -16.28 4.08
CA LYS A 83 -12.38 -17.46 4.24
C LYS A 83 -11.31 -17.61 3.16
N GLU A 84 -11.52 -16.98 2.01
CA GLU A 84 -10.59 -17.02 0.88
C GLU A 84 -9.46 -16.00 0.99
N VAL A 85 -9.58 -15.04 1.94
CA VAL A 85 -8.62 -13.95 2.12
C VAL A 85 -7.82 -14.18 3.37
N LEU A 86 -6.52 -14.26 3.23
CA LEU A 86 -5.59 -14.17 4.35
C LEU A 86 -5.20 -12.72 4.59
N VAL A 87 -5.15 -12.35 5.86
CA VAL A 87 -4.82 -11.00 6.33
C VAL A 87 -3.67 -11.08 7.31
N GLY A 88 -2.66 -10.25 7.11
CA GLY A 88 -1.55 -10.06 8.02
C GLY A 88 -1.31 -8.59 8.32
N GLN A 89 -0.56 -8.31 9.36
CA GLN A 89 -0.18 -6.95 9.72
C GLN A 89 1.26 -6.92 10.21
N PHE A 90 1.96 -5.87 9.85
CA PHE A 90 3.28 -5.57 10.39
C PHE A 90 3.42 -4.06 10.60
N ARG A 91 4.46 -3.67 11.32
CA ARG A 91 4.77 -2.27 11.60
C ARG A 91 6.04 -1.88 10.88
N VAL A 92 5.99 -0.76 10.15
CA VAL A 92 7.19 -0.17 9.54
C VAL A 92 8.12 0.31 10.64
N PRO A 93 9.38 -0.15 10.73
CA PRO A 93 10.34 0.35 11.71
C PRO A 93 10.52 1.86 11.63
N HIS A 94 10.86 2.48 12.78
CA HIS A 94 10.97 3.93 12.86
C HIS A 94 12.18 4.51 12.12
N ASP A 95 13.17 3.70 11.88
CA ASP A 95 14.43 4.02 11.21
C ASP A 95 14.45 3.63 9.72
N THR A 96 13.33 3.08 9.21
CA THR A 96 13.20 2.72 7.80
C THR A 96 13.35 3.96 6.91
N ARG A 97 14.25 3.87 5.95
CA ARG A 97 14.49 4.97 4.99
C ARG A 97 13.35 5.05 3.96
N PRO A 98 13.12 6.24 3.39
CA PRO A 98 12.21 6.35 2.26
C PRO A 98 12.67 5.48 1.08
N GLY A 99 11.72 4.73 0.50
CA GLY A 99 12.02 3.80 -0.59
C GLY A 99 10.81 2.95 -0.96
N VAL A 100 11.00 2.06 -1.91
CA VAL A 100 10.04 1.02 -2.26
C VAL A 100 10.60 -0.31 -1.74
N TYR A 101 9.78 -1.04 -1.00
CA TYR A 101 10.13 -2.29 -0.36
C TYR A 101 9.18 -3.38 -0.80
N GLU A 102 9.75 -4.47 -1.30
CA GLU A 102 8.99 -5.65 -1.66
C GLU A 102 8.61 -6.43 -0.40
N ILE A 103 7.33 -6.79 -0.31
CA ILE A 103 6.78 -7.65 0.73
C ILE A 103 6.34 -8.95 0.07
N VAL A 104 6.77 -10.06 0.62
CA VAL A 104 6.48 -11.39 0.08
C VAL A 104 5.67 -12.18 1.10
N VAL A 105 4.69 -12.92 0.65
CA VAL A 105 3.95 -13.89 1.45
C VAL A 105 4.14 -15.25 0.83
N THR A 106 4.72 -16.18 1.58
CA THR A 106 4.85 -17.58 1.17
C THR A 106 3.70 -18.38 1.75
N CYS A 107 2.94 -19.03 0.88
CA CYS A 107 1.79 -19.84 1.23
C CYS A 107 2.16 -21.32 1.41
N ASP A 108 1.42 -22.04 2.25
CA ASP A 108 1.58 -23.49 2.46
C ASP A 108 1.29 -24.34 1.21
N ASN A 109 0.57 -23.81 0.23
CA ASN A 109 0.32 -24.43 -1.06
C ASN A 109 1.48 -24.25 -2.08
N GLY A 110 2.62 -23.67 -1.65
CA GLY A 110 3.79 -23.42 -2.47
C GLY A 110 3.67 -22.23 -3.42
N LYS A 111 2.65 -21.40 -3.27
CA LYS A 111 2.52 -20.13 -4.02
C LYS A 111 3.06 -18.98 -3.18
N ASP A 112 3.61 -17.99 -3.87
CA ASP A 112 4.00 -16.72 -3.26
C ASP A 112 3.03 -15.61 -3.69
N ALA A 113 2.83 -14.63 -2.82
CA ALA A 113 2.16 -13.38 -3.17
C ALA A 113 3.10 -12.21 -2.90
N VAL A 114 3.22 -11.31 -3.86
CA VAL A 114 4.19 -10.21 -3.83
C VAL A 114 3.47 -8.87 -3.99
N GLY A 115 3.95 -7.88 -3.27
CA GLY A 115 3.47 -6.49 -3.36
C GLY A 115 4.52 -5.50 -2.90
N ASP A 116 4.37 -4.26 -3.34
CA ASP A 116 5.30 -3.18 -3.03
C ASP A 116 4.71 -2.21 -2.01
N LEU A 117 5.46 -1.92 -0.96
CA LEU A 117 5.18 -0.87 0.01
C LEU A 117 6.09 0.32 -0.26
N LYS A 118 5.51 1.50 -0.49
CA LYS A 118 6.26 2.74 -0.57
C LYS A 118 6.38 3.37 0.81
N VAL A 119 7.60 3.40 1.37
CA VAL A 119 7.88 4.15 2.60
C VAL A 119 8.22 5.59 2.22
N ILE A 120 7.49 6.54 2.78
CA ILE A 120 7.77 7.98 2.66
C ILE A 120 8.58 8.44 3.87
N GLY A 121 9.36 9.51 3.70
CA GLY A 121 10.07 10.11 4.83
C GLY A 121 9.06 10.44 5.93
N GLY A 122 9.37 10.06 7.17
CA GLY A 122 8.64 10.55 8.32
C GLY A 122 8.81 12.07 8.35
N GLY A 123 7.85 12.78 7.76
CA GLY A 123 7.78 14.21 7.94
C GLY A 123 7.77 14.43 9.46
N LYS A 124 8.72 15.19 9.98
CA LYS A 124 8.46 15.92 11.22
C LYS A 124 7.05 16.44 11.02
N HIS A 125 6.14 16.10 11.92
CA HIS A 125 4.88 16.81 11.99
C HIS A 125 5.28 18.28 12.19
N GLU A 126 5.51 18.94 11.09
CA GLU A 126 5.38 20.37 11.01
C GLU A 126 3.92 20.56 11.37
N LYS A 127 3.67 20.84 12.66
CA LYS A 127 2.41 21.41 13.09
C LYS A 127 2.04 22.39 11.99
N PRO A 128 0.82 22.30 11.42
CA PRO A 128 0.39 23.35 10.54
C PRO A 128 0.59 24.62 11.35
N ASP A 129 1.61 25.37 10.95
CA ASP A 129 1.82 26.71 11.46
C ASP A 129 0.51 27.39 11.09
N HIS A 130 -0.35 27.54 12.07
CA HIS A 130 -1.49 28.42 11.94
C HIS A 130 -0.86 29.79 11.73
N GLN A 131 -0.46 30.05 10.49
CA GLN A 131 -0.24 31.41 10.03
C GLN A 131 -1.52 32.13 10.37
N ARG A 132 -1.55 32.71 11.57
CA ARG A 132 -2.48 33.75 11.89
C ARG A 132 -2.37 34.73 10.74
N PRO A 133 -3.45 34.98 9.97
CA PRO A 133 -3.41 36.02 8.98
C PRO A 133 -3.16 37.33 9.72
N SER A 134 -1.92 37.79 9.74
CA SER A 134 -1.53 39.10 10.20
C SER A 134 -1.76 40.09 9.05
N GLY A 135 -3.01 40.14 8.65
CA GLY A 135 -3.51 41.19 7.78
C GLY A 135 -4.01 42.34 8.62
N HIS A 136 -3.22 43.39 8.74
CA HIS A 136 -3.74 44.67 9.14
C HIS A 136 -4.75 45.15 8.11
N VAL A 137 -6.01 44.86 8.34
CA VAL A 137 -7.11 45.50 7.61
C VAL A 137 -7.24 46.89 8.21
N ARG A 138 -6.58 47.86 7.61
CA ARG A 138 -6.94 49.26 7.75
C ARG A 138 -8.25 49.51 7.03
N THR A 139 -9.35 49.25 7.70
CA THR A 139 -10.64 49.80 7.22
C THR A 139 -10.74 51.20 7.81
N GLY A 140 -10.94 52.11 6.87
CA GLY A 140 -11.04 53.53 7.11
C GLY A 140 -12.21 53.92 8.03
N VAL A 141 -11.96 55.00 8.66
CA VAL A 141 -12.79 55.87 9.46
C VAL A 141 -14.21 56.04 8.95
N GLY A 142 -15.18 55.86 9.83
CA GLY A 142 -16.52 56.36 9.59
C GLY A 142 -17.56 55.77 10.55
N GLY A 143 -17.94 56.53 11.58
CA GLY A 143 -19.18 56.28 12.30
C GLY A 143 -19.05 55.97 13.77
N SER A 144 -19.21 57.01 14.56
CA SER A 144 -19.45 56.97 16.00
C SER A 144 -20.77 56.25 16.29
N VAL A 145 -20.69 55.12 17.01
CA VAL A 145 -21.86 54.57 17.68
C VAL A 145 -21.37 54.11 19.06
N GLU A 146 -21.95 54.74 20.08
CA GLU A 146 -21.73 54.44 21.49
C GLU A 146 -22.00 52.97 21.84
N PRO A 147 -21.14 52.33 22.65
CA PRO A 147 -21.48 50.99 23.11
C PRO A 147 -22.40 51.11 24.32
N LYS A 148 -23.66 50.74 24.10
CA LYS A 148 -24.61 50.50 25.17
C LYS A 148 -24.20 49.26 25.95
N THR A 149 -23.69 49.48 27.15
CA THR A 149 -23.27 48.41 28.08
C THR A 149 -24.50 47.62 28.51
N VAL A 150 -24.67 46.42 27.97
CA VAL A 150 -25.60 45.47 28.53
C VAL A 150 -24.86 44.64 29.58
N ARG A 151 -25.11 44.97 30.84
CA ARG A 151 -24.72 44.11 31.98
C ARG A 151 -25.64 42.88 31.99
N ILE A 152 -25.09 41.74 31.63
CA ILE A 152 -25.77 40.44 31.86
C ILE A 152 -25.37 40.02 33.29
N HIS A 153 -26.31 40.12 34.21
CA HIS A 153 -26.23 39.48 35.50
C HIS A 153 -26.37 37.98 35.33
N LEU A 154 -25.26 37.25 35.42
CA LEU A 154 -25.29 35.82 35.64
C LEU A 154 -25.53 35.55 37.12
N THR A 155 -26.73 35.24 37.49
CA THR A 155 -27.09 34.72 38.79
C THR A 155 -26.53 33.28 38.93
N ALA A 156 -25.62 33.15 39.85
CA ALA A 156 -25.14 31.87 40.37
C ALA A 156 -26.27 31.15 41.12
N LYS A 157 -26.87 30.14 40.51
CA LYS A 157 -27.68 29.17 41.22
C LYS A 157 -27.96 28.00 40.31
N GLU A 158 -27.10 27.05 40.32
CA GLU A 158 -27.45 25.65 40.14
C GLU A 158 -26.19 24.77 40.35
N GLN A 159 -25.67 24.79 41.57
CA GLN A 159 -24.87 23.70 42.10
C GLN A 159 -25.68 23.04 43.20
N HIS A 160 -26.46 22.04 42.84
CA HIS A 160 -26.83 20.99 43.80
C HIS A 160 -27.39 19.79 43.09
N ARG A 161 -26.75 18.65 43.42
CA ARG A 161 -27.39 17.35 43.44
C ARG A 161 -27.21 16.44 42.21
N ALA A 162 -26.18 15.61 42.28
CA ALA A 162 -26.33 14.18 42.05
C ALA A 162 -25.19 13.42 42.74
N GLN A 163 -25.40 13.01 43.98
CA GLN A 163 -24.67 11.92 44.63
C GLN A 163 -25.17 10.60 44.07
N PRO A 164 -24.29 9.63 43.73
CA PRO A 164 -24.74 8.26 43.43
C PRO A 164 -25.04 7.50 44.73
N PRO A 165 -26.00 6.56 44.71
CA PRO A 165 -26.37 5.76 45.87
C PRO A 165 -25.30 4.69 46.17
N HIS A 166 -24.94 4.61 47.45
CA HIS A 166 -24.24 3.49 48.06
C HIS A 166 -25.13 2.25 48.07
N HIS A 167 -24.62 1.13 47.54
CA HIS A 167 -25.14 -0.19 47.86
C HIS A 167 -24.30 -0.83 48.95
N PRO A 168 -24.90 -1.25 50.09
CA PRO A 168 -24.29 -2.20 51.01
C PRO A 168 -24.75 -3.62 50.68
N HIS A 169 -23.86 -4.55 50.89
CA HIS A 169 -23.85 -5.99 51.09
C HIS A 169 -23.08 -6.77 50.01
#